data_746f5fd38d02f6dc042a5b109316bb3e
#
_entry.id   746f5fd38d02f6dc042a5b109316bb3e
#
_cell.length_a   1.000
_cell.length_b   1.000
_cell.length_c   1.000
_cell.angle_alpha   90.00
_cell.angle_beta   90.00
_cell.angle_gamma   90.00
#
_symmetry.space_group_name_H-M   'P 1'
#
loop_
_entity.id
_entity.type
_entity.pdbx_description
1 polymer ?
#
loop_
_entity_poly.entity_id
_entity_poly.type
_entity_poly.pdbx_seq_one_letter_code
_entity_poly.pdbx_strand_id
1 'polypeptide(L)'
;NLRTPGAGVLARAASEEMFPAAPWKTVRDAVSDLPKPSDSREHPQIANHRVNPGARAYVGHTGSFIDWPSKTLKAGVHGVPGGENMIAFSDGSVRYLTVREAARVQTFPDLWRFEGAWSEAMRQLGNAVPVELAGVVAKSVAEKLQSQRSSSTPPPTAEHTHPTTQN
;
A
#
# COMPACT_ATOMS: atom_id res chain seq x y z
N ASN A 1 24.35 -6.61 18.91
CA ASN A 1 24.90 -6.52 17.54
C ASN A 1 23.76 -6.68 16.55
N LEU A 2 23.06 -5.58 16.25
CA LEU A 2 22.11 -5.49 15.15
C LEU A 2 22.94 -5.42 13.85
N ARG A 3 23.05 -6.53 13.15
CA ARG A 3 23.58 -6.53 11.79
C ARG A 3 22.60 -5.78 10.90
N THR A 4 22.98 -4.61 10.47
CA THR A 4 22.39 -3.91 9.33
C THR A 4 22.55 -4.81 8.11
N PRO A 5 21.49 -5.25 7.43
CA PRO A 5 21.64 -5.93 6.15
C PRO A 5 22.34 -4.95 5.20
N GLY A 6 23.48 -5.35 4.69
CA GLY A 6 24.35 -4.48 3.90
C GLY A 6 23.60 -3.94 2.67
N ALA A 7 23.81 -2.67 2.36
CA ALA A 7 23.31 -1.96 1.19
C ALA A 7 23.60 -2.70 -0.16
N GLY A 8 24.46 -3.72 -0.15
CA GLY A 8 24.85 -4.51 -1.31
C GLY A 8 23.77 -5.44 -1.89
N VAL A 9 22.75 -5.82 -1.11
CA VAL A 9 21.70 -6.74 -1.61
C VAL A 9 20.64 -5.99 -2.42
N LEU A 10 20.38 -4.74 -2.07
CA LEU A 10 19.41 -3.89 -2.81
C LEU A 10 20.03 -3.28 -4.08
N ALA A 11 21.34 -3.04 -4.10
CA ALA A 11 22.03 -2.49 -5.27
C ALA A 11 22.17 -3.51 -6.43
N ARG A 12 22.13 -4.81 -6.15
CA ARG A 12 22.33 -5.85 -7.17
C ARG A 12 21.07 -6.13 -8.02
N ALA A 13 19.90 -5.79 -7.52
CA ALA A 13 18.64 -5.92 -8.29
C ALA A 13 18.43 -4.78 -9.30
N ALA A 14 19.15 -3.67 -9.18
CA ALA A 14 18.98 -2.48 -10.03
C ALA A 14 19.82 -2.50 -11.32
N SER A 15 20.69 -3.50 -11.53
CA SER A 15 21.67 -3.47 -12.64
C SER A 15 21.30 -4.30 -13.88
N GLU A 16 20.17 -4.97 -13.92
CA GLU A 16 19.81 -5.86 -15.04
C GLU A 16 18.48 -5.51 -15.75
N GLU A 17 17.76 -4.47 -15.33
CA GLU A 17 16.51 -4.12 -15.99
C GLU A 17 16.69 -2.98 -16.99
N MET A 18 16.25 -3.21 -18.22
CA MET A 18 16.21 -2.25 -19.34
C MET A 18 15.29 -1.05 -19.07
N PHE A 19 14.58 -1.04 -17.95
CA PHE A 19 13.77 0.06 -17.44
C PHE A 19 14.19 0.36 -16.00
N PRO A 20 14.50 1.63 -15.67
CA PRO A 20 14.85 1.99 -14.31
C PRO A 20 13.64 1.74 -13.40
N ALA A 21 13.74 0.77 -12.51
CA ALA A 21 12.72 0.53 -11.50
C ALA A 21 12.61 1.78 -10.60
N ALA A 22 11.38 2.20 -10.30
CA ALA A 22 11.15 3.27 -9.35
C ALA A 22 11.72 2.88 -7.97
N PRO A 23 12.34 3.80 -7.23
CA PRO A 23 12.84 3.51 -5.90
C PRO A 23 11.70 3.07 -4.97
N TRP A 24 12.02 2.19 -4.03
CA TRP A 24 11.07 1.76 -3.01
C TRP A 24 10.61 2.94 -2.17
N LYS A 25 9.29 3.06 -1.97
CA LYS A 25 8.73 4.02 -1.02
C LYS A 25 9.01 3.56 0.41
N THR A 26 9.51 4.46 1.24
CA THR A 26 9.76 4.21 2.67
C THR A 26 8.56 4.63 3.53
N VAL A 27 8.58 4.23 4.81
CA VAL A 27 7.60 4.75 5.78
C VAL A 27 7.69 6.28 5.85
N ARG A 28 8.90 6.84 5.83
CA ARG A 28 9.11 8.30 5.83
C ARG A 28 8.41 8.98 4.65
N ASP A 29 8.52 8.43 3.46
CA ASP A 29 7.88 9.00 2.26
C ASP A 29 6.35 9.06 2.39
N ALA A 30 5.77 8.10 3.12
CA ALA A 30 4.33 8.07 3.34
C ALA A 30 3.83 9.06 4.43
N VAL A 31 4.70 9.45 5.39
CA VAL A 31 4.24 10.17 6.59
C VAL A 31 4.96 11.49 6.87
N SER A 32 5.99 11.85 6.11
CA SER A 32 6.87 13.00 6.43
C SER A 32 6.18 14.36 6.40
N ASP A 33 5.13 14.50 5.64
CA ASP A 33 4.31 15.72 5.53
C ASP A 33 3.19 15.79 6.58
N LEU A 34 2.97 14.71 7.35
CA LEU A 34 2.04 14.73 8.46
C LEU A 34 2.68 15.43 9.68
N PRO A 35 1.91 16.24 10.41
CA PRO A 35 2.39 16.82 11.66
C PRO A 35 2.66 15.71 12.68
N LYS A 36 3.46 16.02 13.71
CA LYS A 36 3.67 15.08 14.82
C LYS A 36 2.33 14.75 15.49
N PRO A 37 1.95 13.45 15.60
CA PRO A 37 0.68 13.09 16.20
C PRO A 37 0.66 13.42 17.69
N SER A 38 -0.52 13.81 18.20
CA SER A 38 -0.74 14.13 19.63
C SER A 38 -1.21 12.91 20.40
N ASP A 39 -0.84 12.83 21.69
CA ASP A 39 -1.26 11.78 22.61
C ASP A 39 -2.68 12.00 23.11
N SER A 40 -3.11 13.26 23.24
CA SER A 40 -4.31 13.63 23.97
C SER A 40 -5.54 13.86 23.09
N ARG A 41 -5.36 14.25 21.86
CA ARG A 41 -6.45 14.63 20.95
C ARG A 41 -6.20 14.13 19.53
N GLU A 42 -7.30 13.88 18.84
CA GLU A 42 -7.26 13.74 17.38
C GLU A 42 -6.85 15.08 16.75
N HIS A 43 -6.10 15.02 15.66
CA HIS A 43 -5.67 16.23 14.96
C HIS A 43 -6.91 16.94 14.38
N PRO A 44 -7.07 18.28 14.57
CA PRO A 44 -8.32 18.97 14.20
C PRO A 44 -8.65 18.94 12.71
N GLN A 45 -7.64 18.82 11.86
CA GLN A 45 -7.79 18.82 10.39
C GLN A 45 -7.47 17.47 9.73
N ILE A 46 -6.86 16.54 10.46
CA ILE A 46 -6.42 15.25 9.91
C ILE A 46 -7.10 14.14 10.69
N ALA A 47 -8.12 13.55 10.11
CA ALA A 47 -8.84 12.45 10.73
C ALA A 47 -7.94 11.23 10.96
N ASN A 48 -8.17 10.51 12.05
CA ASN A 48 -7.46 9.29 12.41
C ASN A 48 -5.95 9.48 12.71
N HIS A 49 -5.55 10.71 13.07
CA HIS A 49 -4.14 11.04 13.35
C HIS A 49 -3.91 11.35 14.84
N ARG A 50 -4.00 10.31 15.65
CA ARG A 50 -3.75 10.32 17.10
C ARG A 50 -2.83 9.17 17.49
N VAL A 51 -1.93 9.39 18.44
CA VAL A 51 -1.06 8.35 18.99
C VAL A 51 -1.90 7.28 19.70
N ASN A 52 -1.58 6.02 19.46
CA ASN A 52 -2.01 4.91 20.30
C ASN A 52 -0.85 4.59 21.27
N PRO A 53 -1.04 4.65 22.59
CA PRO A 53 0.05 4.45 23.55
C PRO A 53 0.43 2.98 23.70
N GLY A 54 1.54 2.72 24.39
CA GLY A 54 1.94 1.38 24.83
C GLY A 54 2.80 0.59 23.85
N ALA A 55 3.30 1.21 22.80
CA ALA A 55 4.24 0.56 21.87
C ALA A 55 5.54 0.17 22.60
N ARG A 56 5.98 -1.07 22.42
CA ARG A 56 7.25 -1.59 22.97
C ARG A 56 7.91 -2.51 21.95
N ALA A 57 9.19 -2.32 21.73
CA ALA A 57 10.00 -3.24 20.95
C ALA A 57 10.39 -4.46 21.81
N TYR A 58 10.28 -5.66 21.22
CA TYR A 58 10.78 -6.91 21.79
C TYR A 58 11.24 -7.84 20.67
N VAL A 59 11.90 -8.91 21.03
CA VAL A 59 12.48 -9.86 20.05
C VAL A 59 11.42 -10.33 19.06
N GLY A 60 11.67 -10.12 17.77
CA GLY A 60 10.74 -10.44 16.69
C GLY A 60 9.69 -9.34 16.38
N HIS A 61 9.56 -8.31 17.22
CA HIS A 61 8.56 -7.24 17.08
C HIS A 61 9.23 -5.87 17.23
N THR A 62 9.98 -5.47 16.20
CA THR A 62 10.86 -4.29 16.24
C THR A 62 10.30 -3.07 15.50
N GLY A 63 9.12 -3.19 14.90
CA GLY A 63 8.58 -2.12 14.06
C GLY A 63 9.19 -2.08 12.65
N SER A 64 8.65 -1.19 11.83
CA SER A 64 9.19 -0.81 10.53
C SER A 64 10.15 0.37 10.72
N PHE A 65 11.39 0.27 10.28
CA PHE A 65 12.30 1.42 10.31
C PHE A 65 11.75 2.52 9.40
N ILE A 66 11.78 3.76 9.89
CA ILE A 66 11.15 4.89 9.21
C ILE A 66 11.74 5.13 7.80
N ASP A 67 13.03 4.85 7.61
CA ASP A 67 13.75 5.03 6.33
C ASP A 67 13.74 3.76 5.45
N TRP A 68 12.89 2.80 5.77
CA TRP A 68 12.76 1.56 5.02
C TRP A 68 11.32 1.34 4.56
N PRO A 69 11.10 0.44 3.58
CA PRO A 69 9.75 -0.01 3.25
C PRO A 69 9.03 -0.57 4.48
N SER A 70 7.74 -0.31 4.58
CA SER A 70 6.94 -0.82 5.69
C SER A 70 6.86 -2.34 5.65
N LYS A 71 6.91 -2.95 6.83
CA LYS A 71 6.48 -4.33 7.00
C LYS A 71 4.98 -4.43 6.73
N THR A 72 4.52 -5.62 6.38
CA THR A 72 3.08 -5.89 6.19
C THR A 72 2.29 -5.57 7.45
N LEU A 73 1.26 -4.73 7.32
CA LEU A 73 0.34 -4.45 8.42
C LEU A 73 -0.44 -5.72 8.77
N LYS A 74 -0.53 -6.03 10.07
CA LYS A 74 -1.24 -7.22 10.54
C LYS A 74 -2.66 -6.90 10.97
N ALA A 75 -3.59 -7.76 10.54
CA ALA A 75 -5.01 -7.67 10.83
C ALA A 75 -5.51 -8.65 11.89
N GLY A 76 -4.70 -9.63 12.27
CA GLY A 76 -5.11 -10.68 13.22
C GLY A 76 -5.34 -10.17 14.63
N VAL A 77 -6.24 -10.80 15.36
CA VAL A 77 -6.62 -10.44 16.76
C VAL A 77 -5.39 -10.36 17.68
N HIS A 78 -4.40 -11.23 17.46
CA HIS A 78 -3.14 -11.24 18.21
C HIS A 78 -2.01 -10.43 17.56
N GLY A 79 -2.22 -9.90 16.36
CA GLY A 79 -1.21 -9.21 15.58
C GLY A 79 -1.37 -7.68 15.53
N VAL A 80 -2.57 -7.16 15.83
CA VAL A 80 -2.81 -5.71 15.74
C VAL A 80 -1.89 -4.90 16.67
N PRO A 81 -1.69 -5.25 17.94
CA PRO A 81 -0.68 -4.59 18.78
C PRO A 81 0.75 -5.12 18.55
N GLY A 82 1.01 -5.81 17.43
CA GLY A 82 2.32 -6.36 17.11
C GLY A 82 3.30 -5.34 16.55
N GLY A 83 4.57 -5.75 16.47
CA GLY A 83 5.66 -4.90 16.02
C GLY A 83 5.54 -4.38 14.59
N GLU A 84 4.83 -5.08 13.74
CA GLU A 84 4.62 -4.68 12.34
C GLU A 84 3.78 -3.41 12.19
N ASN A 85 2.94 -3.10 13.20
CA ASN A 85 2.13 -1.88 13.23
C ASN A 85 2.83 -0.72 13.96
N MET A 86 4.15 -0.81 14.16
CA MET A 86 4.99 0.20 14.79
C MET A 86 5.97 0.83 13.79
N ILE A 87 6.34 2.08 14.06
CA ILE A 87 7.50 2.75 13.47
C ILE A 87 8.66 2.63 14.47
N ALA A 88 9.84 2.31 13.95
CA ALA A 88 11.11 2.37 14.68
C ALA A 88 11.95 3.54 14.17
N PHE A 89 12.48 4.34 15.07
CA PHE A 89 13.30 5.50 14.78
C PHE A 89 14.79 5.20 14.97
N SER A 90 15.64 6.04 14.42
CA SER A 90 17.10 5.88 14.49
C SER A 90 17.67 5.99 15.90
N ASP A 91 16.97 6.67 16.81
CA ASP A 91 17.32 6.80 18.24
C ASP A 91 16.94 5.55 19.05
N GLY A 92 16.37 4.53 18.43
CA GLY A 92 15.91 3.30 19.07
C GLY A 92 14.49 3.40 19.65
N SER A 93 13.85 4.56 19.60
CA SER A 93 12.47 4.71 20.04
C SER A 93 11.49 4.04 19.07
N VAL A 94 10.32 3.64 19.60
CA VAL A 94 9.24 3.05 18.80
C VAL A 94 7.91 3.66 19.20
N ARG A 95 6.99 3.74 18.26
CA ARG A 95 5.57 4.03 18.51
C ARG A 95 4.68 3.29 17.55
N TYR A 96 3.43 3.10 17.92
CA TYR A 96 2.46 2.61 16.95
C TYR A 96 2.24 3.64 15.83
N LEU A 97 1.97 3.14 14.62
CA LEU A 97 1.39 3.94 13.55
C LEU A 97 0.04 4.50 14.02
N THR A 98 -0.22 5.76 13.74
CA THR A 98 -1.59 6.25 13.78
C THR A 98 -2.40 5.58 12.67
N VAL A 99 -3.72 5.57 12.78
CA VAL A 99 -4.57 5.01 11.72
C VAL A 99 -4.36 5.76 10.39
N ARG A 100 -4.14 7.08 10.43
CA ARG A 100 -3.83 7.89 9.23
C ARG A 100 -2.50 7.49 8.58
N GLU A 101 -1.46 7.30 9.37
CA GLU A 101 -0.16 6.85 8.85
C GLU A 101 -0.25 5.45 8.23
N ALA A 102 -0.94 4.53 8.89
CA ALA A 102 -1.17 3.19 8.36
C ALA A 102 -2.01 3.23 7.07
N ALA A 103 -3.01 4.11 6.99
CA ALA A 103 -3.80 4.32 5.78
C ALA A 103 -2.94 4.81 4.61
N ARG A 104 -2.03 5.76 4.86
CA ARG A 104 -1.09 6.24 3.83
C ARG A 104 -0.08 5.17 3.40
N VAL A 105 0.41 4.35 4.33
CA VAL A 105 1.24 3.18 4.00
C VAL A 105 0.49 2.22 3.07
N GLN A 106 -0.82 2.07 3.26
CA GLN A 106 -1.71 1.30 2.38
C GLN A 106 -2.25 2.12 1.19
N THR A 107 -1.69 3.30 0.95
CA THR A 107 -2.02 4.21 -0.15
C THR A 107 -3.48 4.66 -0.22
N PHE A 108 -4.18 4.68 0.92
CA PHE A 108 -5.53 5.26 1.01
C PHE A 108 -5.47 6.79 0.93
N PRO A 109 -6.40 7.43 0.21
CA PRO A 109 -6.52 8.89 0.18
C PRO A 109 -6.81 9.48 1.56
N ASP A 110 -6.30 10.68 1.85
CA ASP A 110 -6.49 11.34 3.15
C ASP A 110 -7.94 11.68 3.50
N LEU A 111 -8.80 11.81 2.50
CA LEU A 111 -10.24 12.01 2.68
C LEU A 111 -10.94 10.78 3.26
N TRP A 112 -10.32 9.60 3.15
CA TRP A 112 -10.90 8.37 3.68
C TRP A 112 -10.83 8.37 5.20
N ARG A 113 -11.97 8.12 5.87
CA ARG A 113 -12.07 8.04 7.33
C ARG A 113 -12.30 6.60 7.76
N PHE A 114 -11.63 6.21 8.83
CA PHE A 114 -11.82 4.92 9.48
C PHE A 114 -12.53 5.14 10.80
N GLU A 115 -13.55 4.34 11.05
CA GLU A 115 -14.35 4.43 12.27
C GLU A 115 -14.00 3.30 13.24
N GLY A 116 -14.29 3.54 14.53
CA GLY A 116 -14.05 2.58 15.58
C GLY A 116 -12.74 2.79 16.34
N ALA A 117 -12.45 1.86 17.24
CA ALA A 117 -11.21 1.88 18.02
C ALA A 117 -9.98 1.70 17.11
N TRP A 118 -8.81 2.17 17.58
CA TRP A 118 -7.54 2.02 16.84
C TRP A 118 -7.31 0.59 16.36
N SER A 119 -7.52 -0.40 17.22
CA SER A 119 -7.33 -1.82 16.87
C SER A 119 -8.26 -2.28 15.74
N GLU A 120 -9.50 -1.79 15.73
CA GLU A 120 -10.47 -2.12 14.70
C GLU A 120 -10.10 -1.48 13.35
N ALA A 121 -9.74 -0.21 13.35
CA ALA A 121 -9.26 0.49 12.16
C ALA A 121 -7.98 -0.16 11.60
N MET A 122 -7.03 -0.53 12.47
CA MET A 122 -5.81 -1.23 12.04
C MET A 122 -6.11 -2.63 11.49
N ARG A 123 -7.11 -3.33 12.01
CA ARG A 123 -7.58 -4.61 11.48
C ARG A 123 -8.16 -4.45 10.07
N GLN A 124 -8.96 -3.41 9.84
CA GLN A 124 -9.50 -3.09 8.51
C GLN A 124 -8.36 -2.81 7.53
N LEU A 125 -7.40 -1.97 7.91
CA LEU A 125 -6.23 -1.65 7.09
C LEU A 125 -5.35 -2.87 6.80
N GLY A 126 -5.12 -3.72 7.77
CA GLY A 126 -4.33 -4.95 7.59
C GLY A 126 -5.00 -5.99 6.68
N ASN A 127 -6.34 -5.98 6.58
CA ASN A 127 -7.09 -6.80 5.63
C ASN A 127 -7.21 -6.18 4.23
N ALA A 128 -6.93 -4.90 4.11
CA ALA A 128 -7.06 -4.20 2.83
C ALA A 128 -5.89 -4.50 1.90
N VAL A 129 -6.17 -4.51 0.60
CA VAL A 129 -5.14 -4.43 -0.44
C VAL A 129 -4.74 -2.95 -0.60
N PRO A 130 -3.44 -2.61 -0.69
CA PRO A 130 -3.02 -1.25 -0.97
C PRO A 130 -3.70 -0.69 -2.22
N VAL A 131 -4.23 0.54 -2.14
CA VAL A 131 -5.09 1.10 -3.20
C VAL A 131 -4.35 1.23 -4.53
N GLU A 132 -3.09 1.69 -4.51
CA GLU A 132 -2.26 1.77 -5.72
C GLU A 132 -2.02 0.39 -6.34
N LEU A 133 -1.74 -0.63 -5.53
CA LEU A 133 -1.56 -2.01 -6.02
C LEU A 133 -2.85 -2.56 -6.65
N ALA A 134 -3.99 -2.34 -5.99
CA ALA A 134 -5.29 -2.74 -6.52
C ALA A 134 -5.56 -2.06 -7.88
N GLY A 135 -5.21 -0.78 -8.02
CA GLY A 135 -5.31 -0.03 -9.27
C GLY A 135 -4.47 -0.64 -10.41
N VAL A 136 -3.22 -1.00 -10.13
CA VAL A 136 -2.33 -1.65 -11.13
C VAL A 136 -2.91 -2.98 -11.59
N VAL A 137 -3.34 -3.83 -10.65
CA VAL A 137 -3.95 -5.13 -10.98
C VAL A 137 -5.24 -4.95 -11.78
N ALA A 138 -6.12 -4.05 -11.36
CA ALA A 138 -7.38 -3.77 -12.04
C ALA A 138 -7.14 -3.27 -13.49
N LYS A 139 -6.16 -2.38 -13.69
CA LYS A 139 -5.77 -1.89 -15.01
C LYS A 139 -5.31 -3.04 -15.92
N SER A 140 -4.41 -3.90 -15.42
CA SER A 140 -3.90 -5.05 -16.18
C SER A 140 -5.03 -6.01 -16.59
N VAL A 141 -5.99 -6.28 -15.69
CA VAL A 141 -7.15 -7.11 -15.99
C VAL A 141 -8.05 -6.46 -17.05
N ALA A 142 -8.33 -5.15 -16.91
CA ALA A 142 -9.16 -4.41 -17.86
C ALA A 142 -8.55 -4.41 -19.27
N GLU A 143 -7.25 -4.17 -19.40
CA GLU A 143 -6.52 -4.21 -20.66
C GLU A 143 -6.63 -5.59 -21.33
N LYS A 144 -6.48 -6.66 -20.55
CA LYS A 144 -6.61 -8.02 -21.05
C LYS A 144 -8.00 -8.33 -21.56
N LEU A 145 -9.04 -7.92 -20.83
CA LEU A 145 -10.44 -8.12 -21.24
C LEU A 145 -10.78 -7.33 -22.52
N GLN A 146 -10.28 -6.09 -22.63
CA GLN A 146 -10.48 -5.29 -23.84
C GLN A 146 -9.83 -5.92 -25.07
N SER A 147 -8.59 -6.42 -24.95
CA SER A 147 -7.90 -7.08 -26.05
C SER A 147 -8.64 -8.34 -26.54
N GLN A 148 -9.22 -9.11 -25.63
CA GLN A 148 -10.03 -10.28 -25.98
C GLN A 148 -11.33 -9.90 -26.70
N ARG A 149 -12.00 -8.83 -26.29
CA ARG A 149 -13.22 -8.34 -26.98
C ARG A 149 -12.92 -7.89 -28.41
N SER A 150 -11.81 -7.18 -28.61
CA SER A 150 -11.41 -6.71 -29.93
C SER A 150 -11.07 -7.85 -30.88
N SER A 151 -10.54 -8.97 -30.39
CA SER A 151 -10.21 -10.15 -31.19
C SER A 151 -11.42 -11.04 -31.50
N SER A 152 -12.53 -10.88 -30.79
CA SER A 152 -13.75 -11.69 -30.96
C SER A 152 -14.82 -11.03 -31.82
N THR A 153 -14.58 -9.85 -32.40
CA THR A 153 -15.53 -9.25 -33.36
C THR A 153 -15.50 -10.04 -34.68
N PRO A 154 -16.60 -10.67 -35.10
CA PRO A 154 -16.64 -11.40 -36.38
C PRO A 154 -16.41 -10.44 -37.54
N PRO A 155 -15.78 -10.88 -38.63
CA PRO A 155 -15.59 -10.05 -39.82
C PRO A 155 -16.96 -9.62 -40.39
N PRO A 156 -17.07 -8.41 -40.95
CA PRO A 156 -18.32 -7.95 -41.55
C PRO A 156 -18.80 -8.95 -42.58
N THR A 157 -20.03 -9.39 -42.44
CA THR A 157 -20.68 -10.29 -43.38
C THR A 157 -20.70 -9.61 -44.74
N ALA A 158 -20.02 -10.20 -45.74
CA ALA A 158 -20.06 -9.72 -47.11
C ALA A 158 -21.52 -9.79 -47.60
N GLU A 159 -22.10 -8.66 -47.95
CA GLU A 159 -23.40 -8.60 -48.62
C GLU A 159 -23.26 -9.33 -49.98
N HIS A 160 -23.98 -10.45 -50.10
CA HIS A 160 -24.19 -11.10 -51.38
C HIS A 160 -25.08 -10.20 -52.23
N THR A 161 -24.49 -9.41 -53.11
CA THR A 161 -25.19 -8.80 -54.25
C THR A 161 -25.64 -9.89 -55.21
N HIS A 162 -26.94 -10.18 -55.23
CA HIS A 162 -27.56 -11.00 -56.26
C HIS A 162 -27.47 -10.28 -57.62
N PRO A 163 -26.98 -10.93 -58.69
CA PRO A 163 -27.08 -10.36 -60.02
C PRO A 163 -28.55 -10.42 -60.49
N THR A 164 -29.12 -9.28 -60.80
CA THR A 164 -30.45 -9.16 -61.42
C THR A 164 -30.29 -9.61 -62.88
N THR A 165 -30.86 -10.76 -63.20
CA THR A 165 -31.01 -11.22 -64.59
C THR A 165 -32.18 -10.44 -65.23
N GLN A 166 -31.88 -9.55 -66.16
CA GLN A 166 -32.89 -8.97 -67.04
C GLN A 166 -33.11 -9.93 -68.23
N ASN A 167 -34.40 -10.25 -68.47
CA ASN A 167 -34.88 -10.90 -69.68
C ASN A 167 -35.62 -9.88 -70.50
#